data_bd9e860551e60ab8ca3c1bcd7e850f13
#
_entry.id   bd9e860551e60ab8ca3c1bcd7e850f13
#
_cell.length_a   1.000
_cell.length_b   1.000
_cell.length_c   1.000
_cell.angle_alpha   90.00
_cell.angle_beta   90.00
_cell.angle_gamma   90.00
#
_symmetry.space_group_name_H-M   'P 1'
#
loop_
_entity.id
_entity.type
_entity.pdbx_description
1 polymer ?
#
loop_
_entity_poly.entity_id
_entity_poly.type
_entity_poly.pdbx_seq_one_letter_code
_entity_poly.pdbx_strand_id
1 'polypeptide(L)'
;MTRTVMCSRYQKELEGLEKPPLPGPNGERIFNEVSKQAWQEWQALQTMLINEKHLKLIDPDARKYLTEQMWRFFANQEVDHAEGYVAPSSQD
;
A
#
# COMPACT_ATOMS: atom_id res chain seq x y z
N MET A 1 -8.97 -21.40 5.18
CA MET A 1 -10.10 -20.55 5.53
C MET A 1 -9.72 -19.10 5.34
N THR A 2 -10.59 -18.35 4.72
CA THR A 2 -10.31 -16.97 4.39
C THR A 2 -10.56 -16.07 5.59
N ARG A 3 -9.61 -15.19 5.86
CA ARG A 3 -9.71 -14.22 6.92
C ARG A 3 -10.19 -12.90 6.31
N THR A 4 -11.05 -12.17 7.00
CA THR A 4 -11.48 -10.86 6.53
C THR A 4 -11.06 -9.78 7.51
N VAL A 5 -10.86 -8.57 6.98
CA VAL A 5 -10.52 -7.40 7.78
C VAL A 5 -11.35 -6.23 7.29
N MET A 6 -11.59 -5.28 8.19
CA MET A 6 -12.19 -4.01 7.79
C MET A 6 -11.10 -3.17 7.15
N CYS A 7 -11.11 -3.11 5.82
CA CYS A 7 -10.04 -2.46 5.08
C CYS A 7 -10.11 -0.95 5.26
N SER A 8 -9.00 -0.35 5.67
CA SER A 8 -8.96 1.10 5.87
C SER A 8 -9.10 1.86 4.56
N ARG A 9 -8.65 1.27 3.45
CA ARG A 9 -8.75 1.96 2.16
C ARG A 9 -10.15 1.89 1.59
N TYR A 10 -10.79 0.73 1.66
CA TYR A 10 -12.12 0.56 1.07
C TYR A 10 -13.25 0.72 2.07
N GLN A 11 -12.92 0.74 3.35
CA GLN A 11 -13.87 0.96 4.43
C GLN A 11 -14.99 -0.08 4.43
N LYS A 12 -14.64 -1.32 4.13
CA LYS A 12 -15.56 -2.44 4.19
C LYS A 12 -14.78 -3.71 4.42
N GLU A 13 -15.48 -4.77 4.81
CA GLU A 13 -14.83 -6.04 5.04
C GLU A 13 -14.42 -6.68 3.73
N LEU A 14 -13.15 -7.05 3.64
CA LEU A 14 -12.60 -7.72 2.46
C LEU A 14 -11.63 -8.78 2.93
N GLU A 15 -11.25 -9.66 2.03
CA GLU A 15 -10.28 -10.69 2.35
C GLU A 15 -8.99 -10.05 2.85
N GLY A 16 -8.49 -10.56 3.98
CA GLY A 16 -7.27 -10.05 4.56
C GLY A 16 -6.05 -10.79 4.06
N LEU A 17 -4.87 -10.32 4.52
CA LEU A 17 -3.62 -10.99 4.23
C LEU A 17 -3.48 -12.24 5.08
N GLU A 18 -2.71 -13.21 4.60
CA GLU A 18 -2.50 -14.45 5.34
C GLU A 18 -1.48 -14.28 6.45
N LYS A 19 -0.58 -13.31 6.30
CA LYS A 19 0.45 -13.03 7.28
C LYS A 19 0.89 -11.60 7.12
N PRO A 20 1.55 -11.02 8.15
CA PRO A 20 2.07 -9.66 8.02
C PRO A 20 3.06 -9.57 6.87
N PRO A 21 2.90 -8.58 5.99
CA PRO A 21 3.78 -8.47 4.82
C PRO A 21 5.14 -7.88 5.12
N LEU A 22 5.28 -7.23 6.28
CA LEU A 22 6.52 -6.59 6.67
C LEU A 22 6.80 -6.96 8.12
N PRO A 23 8.07 -6.91 8.55
CA PRO A 23 8.37 -7.14 9.96
C PRO A 23 8.01 -5.91 10.80
N GLY A 24 7.78 -6.16 12.08
CA GLY A 24 7.58 -5.07 13.03
C GLY A 24 6.17 -4.52 13.06
N PRO A 25 5.98 -3.40 13.78
CA PRO A 25 4.64 -2.86 14.00
C PRO A 25 3.91 -2.45 12.72
N ASN A 26 4.66 -1.95 11.73
CA ASN A 26 4.02 -1.56 10.46
C ASN A 26 3.39 -2.75 9.77
N GLY A 27 4.10 -3.89 9.76
CA GLY A 27 3.56 -5.10 9.14
C GLY A 27 2.34 -5.60 9.87
N GLU A 28 2.36 -5.56 11.20
CA GLU A 28 1.21 -6.00 11.98
C GLU A 28 0.01 -5.10 11.73
N ARG A 29 0.24 -3.80 11.65
CA ARG A 29 -0.85 -2.87 11.39
C ARG A 29 -1.47 -3.11 10.02
N ILE A 30 -0.63 -3.34 9.01
CA ILE A 30 -1.12 -3.66 7.68
C ILE A 30 -1.94 -4.94 7.72
N PHE A 31 -1.43 -5.96 8.41
CA PHE A 31 -2.12 -7.23 8.53
C PHE A 31 -3.52 -7.07 9.14
N ASN A 32 -3.66 -6.17 10.10
CA ASN A 32 -4.92 -5.99 10.80
C ASN A 32 -5.89 -5.02 10.12
N GLU A 33 -5.39 -4.11 9.29
CA GLU A 33 -6.21 -3.01 8.79
C GLU A 33 -6.30 -2.92 7.28
N VAL A 34 -5.55 -3.74 6.54
CA VAL A 34 -5.46 -3.61 5.09
C VAL A 34 -5.84 -4.93 4.45
N SER A 35 -6.73 -4.87 3.46
CA SER A 35 -7.13 -6.05 2.74
C SER A 35 -6.05 -6.50 1.77
N LYS A 36 -6.16 -7.76 1.35
CA LYS A 36 -5.25 -8.30 0.35
C LYS A 36 -5.31 -7.49 -0.94
N GLN A 37 -6.50 -7.08 -1.34
CA GLN A 37 -6.68 -6.29 -2.57
C GLN A 37 -5.98 -4.94 -2.45
N ALA A 38 -6.16 -4.25 -1.32
CA ALA A 38 -5.53 -2.95 -1.13
C ALA A 38 -4.01 -3.09 -1.11
N TRP A 39 -3.51 -4.15 -0.49
CA TRP A 39 -2.06 -4.38 -0.45
C TRP A 39 -1.50 -4.60 -1.85
N GLN A 40 -2.20 -5.37 -2.67
CA GLN A 40 -1.75 -5.61 -4.05
C GLN A 40 -1.74 -4.33 -4.87
N GLU A 41 -2.74 -3.47 -4.66
CA GLU A 41 -2.78 -2.19 -5.36
C GLU A 41 -1.64 -1.29 -4.93
N TRP A 42 -1.33 -1.29 -3.63
CA TRP A 42 -0.19 -0.51 -3.16
C TRP A 42 1.11 -1.00 -3.77
N GLN A 43 1.28 -2.33 -3.87
CA GLN A 43 2.50 -2.86 -4.44
C GLN A 43 2.69 -2.41 -5.89
N ALA A 44 1.61 -2.34 -6.65
CA ALA A 44 1.68 -1.85 -8.02
C ALA A 44 2.10 -0.38 -8.06
N LEU A 45 1.51 0.44 -7.21
CA LEU A 45 1.87 1.84 -7.14
C LEU A 45 3.31 2.02 -6.66
N GLN A 46 3.70 1.25 -5.66
CA GLN A 46 5.06 1.30 -5.14
C GLN A 46 6.08 1.03 -6.23
N THR A 47 5.83 0.00 -7.03
CA THR A 47 6.72 -0.35 -8.13
C THR A 47 6.86 0.81 -9.11
N MET A 48 5.73 1.43 -9.46
CA MET A 48 5.78 2.56 -10.37
C MET A 48 6.55 3.74 -9.80
N LEU A 49 6.35 4.03 -8.51
CA LEU A 49 7.07 5.12 -7.87
C LEU A 49 8.57 4.85 -7.84
N ILE A 50 8.95 3.62 -7.53
CA ILE A 50 10.36 3.24 -7.49
C ILE A 50 10.98 3.45 -8.88
N ASN A 51 10.30 3.02 -9.92
CA ASN A 51 10.83 3.15 -11.28
C ASN A 51 10.85 4.59 -11.74
N GLU A 52 9.79 5.31 -11.50
CA GLU A 52 9.68 6.68 -12.00
C GLU A 52 10.67 7.62 -11.32
N LYS A 53 10.85 7.45 -10.02
CA LYS A 53 11.71 8.33 -9.24
C LYS A 53 13.10 7.76 -9.01
N HIS A 54 13.39 6.60 -9.58
CA HIS A 54 14.70 5.94 -9.46
C HIS A 54 15.12 5.76 -8.01
N LEU A 55 14.16 5.31 -7.20
CA LEU A 55 14.41 5.12 -5.78
C LEU A 55 15.28 3.90 -5.54
N LYS A 56 16.14 3.99 -4.54
CA LYS A 56 16.99 2.87 -4.14
C LYS A 56 16.57 2.41 -2.76
N LEU A 57 16.15 1.15 -2.66
CA LEU A 57 15.58 0.67 -1.41
C LEU A 57 16.60 0.49 -0.31
N ILE A 58 17.89 0.53 -0.63
CA ILE A 58 18.92 0.55 0.42
C ILE A 58 19.04 1.93 1.07
N ASP A 59 18.48 2.95 0.45
CA ASP A 59 18.52 4.32 0.98
C ASP A 59 17.42 4.48 2.02
N PRO A 60 17.76 4.82 3.28
CA PRO A 60 16.73 4.99 4.31
C PRO A 60 15.71 6.07 3.98
N ASP A 61 16.14 7.13 3.29
CA ASP A 61 15.22 8.20 2.93
C ASP A 61 14.19 7.72 1.92
N ALA A 62 14.61 6.90 0.96
CA ALA A 62 13.68 6.34 -0.02
C ALA A 62 12.66 5.44 0.66
N ARG A 63 13.11 4.62 1.63
CA ARG A 63 12.20 3.74 2.34
C ARG A 63 11.20 4.53 3.18
N LYS A 64 11.67 5.61 3.81
CA LYS A 64 10.78 6.46 4.60
C LYS A 64 9.75 7.12 3.72
N TYR A 65 10.16 7.63 2.57
CA TYR A 65 9.25 8.23 1.61
C TYR A 65 8.15 7.23 1.21
N LEU A 66 8.55 6.00 0.85
CA LEU A 66 7.58 5.00 0.43
C LEU A 66 6.63 4.62 1.56
N THR A 67 7.14 4.55 2.79
CA THR A 67 6.27 4.25 3.92
C THR A 67 5.22 5.33 4.12
N GLU A 68 5.60 6.60 3.97
CA GLU A 68 4.65 7.69 4.09
C GLU A 68 3.59 7.62 3.01
N GLN A 69 4.01 7.35 1.77
CA GLN A 69 3.05 7.22 0.68
C GLN A 69 2.11 6.04 0.91
N MET A 70 2.64 4.95 1.45
CA MET A 70 1.84 3.78 1.75
C MET A 70 0.70 4.11 2.72
N TRP A 71 1.02 4.79 3.81
CA TRP A 71 -0.02 5.10 4.79
C TRP A 71 -1.03 6.09 4.25
N ARG A 72 -0.59 7.04 3.43
CA ARG A 72 -1.54 7.95 2.77
C ARG A 72 -2.47 7.18 1.84
N PHE A 73 -1.91 6.23 1.09
CA PHE A 73 -2.70 5.42 0.19
C PHE A 73 -3.78 4.64 0.93
N PHE A 74 -3.41 4.02 2.04
CA PHE A 74 -4.38 3.22 2.80
C PHE A 74 -5.38 4.08 3.56
N ALA A 75 -5.05 5.34 3.81
CA ALA A 75 -5.98 6.27 4.47
C ALA A 75 -6.80 7.08 3.49
N ASN A 76 -6.71 6.76 2.20
CA ASN A 76 -7.42 7.48 1.13
C ASN A 76 -7.02 8.94 1.05
N GLN A 77 -5.78 9.24 1.43
CA GLN A 77 -5.24 10.57 1.28
C GLN A 77 -4.49 10.66 -0.04
N GLU A 78 -4.21 11.90 -0.44
CA GLU A 78 -3.51 12.12 -1.69
C GLU A 78 -2.11 11.54 -1.62
N VAL A 79 -1.70 10.85 -2.69
CA VAL A 79 -0.36 10.27 -2.79
C VAL A 79 0.26 10.72 -4.10
N ASP A 80 1.59 10.60 -4.17
CA ASP A 80 2.29 10.84 -5.43
C ASP A 80 1.95 9.75 -6.43
N HIS A 81 2.00 10.09 -7.69
CA HIS A 81 1.76 9.15 -8.77
C HIS A 81 2.93 9.14 -9.72
N ALA A 82 3.25 7.97 -10.25
CA ALA A 82 4.21 7.87 -11.32
C ALA A 82 3.59 8.46 -12.58
N GLU A 83 4.41 9.14 -13.36
CA GLU A 83 3.91 9.73 -14.60
C GLU A 83 3.39 8.62 -15.52
N GLY A 84 2.19 8.79 -16.05
CA GLY A 84 1.58 7.79 -16.90
C GLY A 84 0.88 6.66 -16.18
N TYR A 85 0.97 6.61 -14.85
CA TYR A 85 0.30 5.57 -14.09
C TYR A 85 -1.18 5.89 -13.90
N VAL A 86 -2.01 4.89 -14.13
CA VAL A 86 -3.45 5.03 -13.91
C VAL A 86 -3.85 4.00 -12.85
N ALA A 87 -4.36 4.49 -11.73
CA ALA A 87 -4.77 3.60 -10.65
C ALA A 87 -5.97 2.76 -11.08
N PRO A 88 -5.97 1.46 -10.77
CA PRO A 88 -7.08 0.60 -11.20
C PRO A 88 -8.44 1.03 -10.67
N SER A 89 -8.48 1.68 -9.53
CA SER A 89 -9.75 2.06 -8.90
C SER A 89 -10.10 3.50 -9.15
N SER A 90 -9.46 4.13 -10.11
CA SER A 90 -9.56 5.57 -10.23
C SER A 90 -10.76 6.05 -10.99
N GLN A 91 -11.65 5.35 -11.21
CA GLN A 91 -12.65 5.78 -11.88
C GLN A 91 -13.48 6.57 -11.42
N ASP A 92 -13.85 7.13 -11.48
CA ASP A 92 -14.73 7.83 -10.96
C ASP A 92 -15.17 8.59 -11.50
#